data_e6e23fee55f1d18050e0763cc6eacfba
#
_entry.id   e6e23fee55f1d18050e0763cc6eacfba
#
_cell.length_a   1.000
_cell.length_b   1.000
_cell.length_c   1.000
_cell.angle_alpha   90.00
_cell.angle_beta   90.00
_cell.angle_gamma   90.00
#
_symmetry.space_group_name_H-M   'P 1'
#
loop_
_entity.id
_entity.type
_entity.pdbx_description
1 polymer ?
#
loop_
_entity_poly.entity_id
_entity_poly.type
_entity_poly.pdbx_seq_one_letter_code
_entity_poly.pdbx_strand_id
1 'polypeptide(L)'
;MAKAKTAYVCNECGSEFSRWQGQCNDCKAWNTITEVRLAPAKGSRNTSHQGYSGATQAKVQVLNDISLADLPRFSSGFKELDRVLGGGIVPGSAILIGGNPGAGKSTVLLQTMCHLAQTMGALYVTGEESLQQVAMRANRLGLPNDKLKMLSETSVETICHLAEQVKPQIMVIDSIQVMHVADVQSSPGSVSQVREAAAYLTRFAKQTGVAIFMVGHVTKDGSLAGPKVLEHCIDCSVMLDGDADSRYRTLRGHKNRFGAVNELGVFAMTDRGMREVSNPSAIFLSRGEENTSGSVVMVIWEGTRPLLVEIQALVDYSQQGNPRRVAVGTEQNRLAILLAVLHRHGGLQMADQDVFVNVVGGVKVAETSADLALLVALVSSFRDQPLSQELVVFGEVGLSGEIRPVPSGQERIIEAAKHGFKRAIVPIANVPKKPIEGMEVIGVKKLSDALEVL
;
A
#
# COMPACT_ATOMS: atom_id res chain seq x y z
N MET A 1 42.61 0.25 29.67
CA MET A 1 41.37 -0.46 29.30
C MET A 1 40.27 0.57 29.11
N ALA A 2 39.84 0.84 27.87
CA ALA A 2 38.72 1.77 27.60
C ALA A 2 37.43 1.12 28.10
N LYS A 3 36.65 1.84 28.94
CA LYS A 3 35.31 1.39 29.39
C LYS A 3 34.40 1.32 28.17
N ALA A 4 33.73 0.17 28.03
CA ALA A 4 32.65 0.02 27.03
C ALA A 4 31.59 1.12 27.26
N LYS A 5 31.24 1.88 26.22
CA LYS A 5 30.15 2.83 26.27
C LYS A 5 28.83 2.05 26.15
N THR A 6 27.94 2.26 27.10
CA THR A 6 26.57 1.74 27.07
C THR A 6 25.64 2.79 26.50
N ALA A 7 24.78 2.40 25.59
CA ALA A 7 23.65 3.19 25.11
C ALA A 7 22.33 2.48 25.44
N TYR A 8 21.26 3.22 25.58
CA TYR A 8 19.92 2.70 25.86
C TYR A 8 19.03 3.00 24.64
N VAL A 9 18.52 1.94 24.00
CA VAL A 9 17.79 2.07 22.75
C VAL A 9 16.34 1.61 22.93
N CYS A 10 15.40 2.38 22.44
CA CYS A 10 13.99 2.02 22.41
C CYS A 10 13.74 0.96 21.33
N ASN A 11 13.15 -0.18 21.69
CA ASN A 11 12.85 -1.28 20.76
C ASN A 11 11.69 -0.97 19.80
N GLU A 12 10.86 0.04 20.11
CA GLU A 12 9.72 0.43 19.28
C GLU A 12 10.09 1.45 18.19
N CYS A 13 10.86 2.47 18.54
CA CYS A 13 11.17 3.57 17.61
C CYS A 13 12.66 3.74 17.28
N GLY A 14 13.56 2.99 17.93
CA GLY A 14 15.00 3.06 17.71
C GLY A 14 15.70 4.28 18.31
N SER A 15 15.01 5.12 19.08
CA SER A 15 15.60 6.30 19.70
C SER A 15 16.65 5.92 20.74
N GLU A 16 17.78 6.63 20.74
CA GLU A 16 18.92 6.37 21.63
C GLU A 16 18.92 7.35 22.81
N PHE A 17 19.20 6.82 24.00
CA PHE A 17 19.27 7.57 25.24
C PHE A 17 20.59 7.29 25.97
N SER A 18 21.10 8.29 26.68
CA SER A 18 22.33 8.17 27.48
C SER A 18 22.14 7.40 28.78
N ARG A 19 20.88 7.18 29.20
CA ARG A 19 20.48 6.47 30.42
C ARG A 19 19.15 5.74 30.20
N TRP A 20 18.95 4.70 30.98
CA TRP A 20 17.67 3.99 30.99
C TRP A 20 16.56 4.88 31.55
N GLN A 21 15.38 4.78 30.94
CA GLN A 21 14.15 5.41 31.39
C GLN A 21 12.96 4.49 31.11
N GLY A 22 11.93 4.54 31.95
CA GLY A 22 10.78 3.65 31.87
C GLY A 22 9.88 3.92 30.68
N GLN A 23 9.89 5.16 30.15
CA GLN A 23 9.10 5.56 28.98
C GLN A 23 10.01 6.19 27.94
N CYS A 24 9.81 5.84 26.68
CA CYS A 24 10.49 6.47 25.56
C CYS A 24 9.96 7.91 25.36
N ASN A 25 10.86 8.89 25.29
CA ASN A 25 10.47 10.29 25.12
C ASN A 25 9.92 10.59 23.72
N ASP A 26 10.28 9.78 22.72
CA ASP A 26 9.88 10.01 21.33
C ASP A 26 8.57 9.30 20.98
N CYS A 27 8.48 7.98 21.19
CA CYS A 27 7.27 7.21 20.85
C CYS A 27 6.29 7.01 22.02
N LYS A 28 6.64 7.47 23.25
CA LYS A 28 5.84 7.34 24.48
C LYS A 28 5.57 5.90 24.94
N ALA A 29 6.17 4.90 24.31
CA ALA A 29 6.03 3.51 24.72
C ALA A 29 6.72 3.26 26.09
N TRP A 30 6.11 2.39 26.91
CA TRP A 30 6.62 2.04 28.22
C TRP A 30 7.43 0.73 28.18
N ASN A 31 8.51 0.67 28.99
CA ASN A 31 9.36 -0.51 29.16
C ASN A 31 9.96 -1.06 27.85
N THR A 32 10.16 -0.21 26.86
CA THR A 32 10.71 -0.56 25.54
C THR A 32 12.20 -0.22 25.38
N ILE A 33 12.83 0.34 26.43
CA ILE A 33 14.23 0.77 26.38
C ILE A 33 15.13 -0.33 26.95
N THR A 34 16.04 -0.84 26.10
CA THR A 34 17.01 -1.88 26.46
C THR A 34 18.43 -1.35 26.42
N GLU A 35 19.28 -1.90 27.30
CA GLU A 35 20.70 -1.57 27.37
C GLU A 35 21.46 -2.26 26.23
N VAL A 36 22.17 -1.48 25.43
CA VAL A 36 23.05 -1.96 24.35
C VAL A 36 24.49 -1.60 24.69
N ARG A 37 25.37 -2.60 24.82
CA ARG A 37 26.80 -2.41 25.07
C ARG A 37 27.49 -2.13 23.74
N LEU A 38 28.04 -0.94 23.61
CA LEU A 38 28.90 -0.59 22.46
C LEU A 38 30.29 -1.17 22.71
N ALA A 39 30.72 -2.16 21.92
CA ALA A 39 32.09 -2.67 21.96
C ALA A 39 33.08 -1.57 21.60
N PRO A 40 34.27 -1.50 22.23
CA PRO A 40 35.32 -0.57 21.83
C PRO A 40 35.75 -0.91 20.40
N ALA A 41 35.67 0.04 19.48
CA ALA A 41 36.10 -0.13 18.11
C ALA A 41 37.58 -0.50 18.06
N LYS A 42 37.90 -1.73 17.70
CA LYS A 42 39.26 -2.10 17.25
C LYS A 42 39.46 -1.49 15.86
N GLY A 43 40.27 -0.44 15.79
CA GLY A 43 40.88 0.05 14.56
C GLY A 43 39.94 0.26 13.38
N SER A 44 38.92 1.12 13.54
CA SER A 44 38.04 1.53 12.45
C SER A 44 38.84 2.34 11.44
N ARG A 45 39.03 1.82 10.24
CA ARG A 45 39.12 2.66 9.05
C ARG A 45 37.89 3.57 9.11
N ASN A 46 38.08 4.88 8.99
CA ASN A 46 37.05 5.91 8.94
C ASN A 46 35.87 5.46 8.06
N THR A 47 34.86 4.84 8.64
CA THR A 47 33.54 4.85 8.07
C THR A 47 32.99 6.24 8.38
N SER A 48 33.38 7.23 7.55
CA SER A 48 32.63 8.47 7.44
C SER A 48 31.15 8.08 7.37
N HIS A 49 30.26 8.76 8.07
CA HIS A 49 28.82 8.64 7.93
C HIS A 49 28.45 8.99 6.47
N GLN A 50 28.68 8.05 5.56
CA GLN A 50 28.30 8.19 4.17
C GLN A 50 26.77 8.17 4.13
N GLY A 51 26.18 9.22 3.58
CA GLY A 51 24.75 9.28 3.34
C GLY A 51 24.29 8.14 2.41
N TYR A 52 23.01 8.01 2.23
CA TYR A 52 22.42 6.98 1.35
C TYR A 52 22.55 7.26 -0.15
N SER A 53 23.26 8.32 -0.55
CA SER A 53 23.41 8.74 -1.96
C SER A 53 24.35 7.88 -2.78
N GLY A 54 25.14 6.97 -2.14
CA GLY A 54 26.11 6.12 -2.82
C GLY A 54 27.35 6.86 -3.35
N ALA A 55 27.49 8.17 -3.08
CA ALA A 55 28.63 8.95 -3.53
C ALA A 55 29.92 8.47 -2.84
N THR A 56 30.90 8.03 -3.63
CA THR A 56 32.22 7.59 -3.15
C THR A 56 33.13 8.76 -2.81
N GLN A 57 32.88 9.95 -3.39
CA GLN A 57 33.60 11.20 -3.11
C GLN A 57 32.61 12.37 -3.07
N ALA A 58 32.81 13.26 -2.10
CA ALA A 58 32.03 14.51 -2.04
C ALA A 58 32.52 15.46 -3.15
N LYS A 59 31.71 15.71 -4.15
CA LYS A 59 31.97 16.65 -5.24
C LYS A 59 30.79 17.61 -5.38
N VAL A 60 31.11 18.91 -5.36
CA VAL A 60 30.10 19.94 -5.66
C VAL A 60 29.91 20.01 -7.18
N GLN A 61 28.70 19.91 -7.67
CA GLN A 61 28.33 19.98 -9.10
C GLN A 61 27.17 20.94 -9.28
N VAL A 62 27.11 21.59 -10.43
CA VAL A 62 25.94 22.38 -10.84
C VAL A 62 24.84 21.41 -11.26
N LEU A 63 23.59 21.68 -10.87
CA LEU A 63 22.45 20.78 -11.15
C LEU A 63 22.30 20.50 -12.65
N ASN A 64 22.56 21.50 -13.50
CA ASN A 64 22.45 21.37 -14.96
C ASN A 64 23.54 20.49 -15.58
N ASP A 65 24.67 20.30 -14.88
CA ASP A 65 25.79 19.45 -15.34
C ASP A 65 25.60 17.97 -14.91
N ILE A 66 24.58 17.70 -14.10
CA ILE A 66 24.21 16.35 -13.71
C ILE A 66 23.46 15.72 -14.88
N SER A 67 24.07 14.74 -15.51
CA SER A 67 23.42 13.99 -16.58
C SER A 67 22.14 13.34 -16.04
N LEU A 68 20.99 13.82 -16.55
CA LEU A 68 19.69 13.18 -16.40
C LEU A 68 19.56 12.03 -17.43
N ALA A 69 20.63 11.26 -17.65
CA ALA A 69 20.50 10.05 -18.43
C ALA A 69 19.32 9.27 -17.83
N ASP A 70 18.25 9.11 -18.58
CA ASP A 70 17.11 8.31 -18.21
C ASP A 70 17.65 6.96 -17.77
N LEU A 71 17.64 6.70 -16.46
CA LEU A 71 17.97 5.37 -15.96
C LEU A 71 16.91 4.45 -16.52
N PRO A 72 17.24 3.56 -17.48
CA PRO A 72 16.25 2.76 -18.15
C PRO A 72 15.60 1.85 -17.11
N ARG A 73 14.31 2.05 -16.89
CA ARG A 73 13.52 1.16 -16.04
C ARG A 73 13.33 -0.16 -16.77
N PHE A 74 13.33 -1.24 -16.03
CA PHE A 74 12.98 -2.55 -16.57
C PHE A 74 11.71 -3.06 -15.91
N SER A 75 10.90 -3.79 -16.69
CA SER A 75 9.63 -4.33 -16.20
C SER A 75 9.88 -5.48 -15.23
N SER A 76 9.10 -5.57 -14.18
CA SER A 76 9.07 -6.70 -13.25
C SER A 76 8.44 -7.98 -13.87
N GLY A 77 7.83 -7.86 -15.05
CA GLY A 77 6.99 -8.89 -15.66
C GLY A 77 5.51 -8.78 -15.25
N PHE A 78 5.18 -7.87 -14.32
CA PHE A 78 3.82 -7.57 -13.89
C PHE A 78 3.51 -6.08 -14.07
N LYS A 79 2.51 -5.74 -14.89
CA LYS A 79 2.08 -4.37 -15.12
C LYS A 79 1.55 -3.69 -13.85
N GLU A 80 0.88 -4.46 -13.00
CA GLU A 80 0.34 -3.97 -11.73
C GLU A 80 1.45 -3.70 -10.69
N LEU A 81 2.53 -4.48 -10.68
CA LEU A 81 3.71 -4.18 -9.86
C LEU A 81 4.47 -2.98 -10.44
N ASP A 82 4.70 -2.96 -11.76
CA ASP A 82 5.37 -1.84 -12.44
C ASP A 82 4.64 -0.52 -12.19
N ARG A 83 3.31 -0.50 -12.24
CA ARG A 83 2.47 0.64 -11.91
C ARG A 83 2.80 1.20 -10.52
N VAL A 84 2.78 0.37 -9.51
CA VAL A 84 3.03 0.78 -8.11
C VAL A 84 4.47 1.24 -7.91
N LEU A 85 5.40 0.71 -8.69
CA LEU A 85 6.81 1.14 -8.70
C LEU A 85 7.04 2.43 -9.52
N GLY A 86 6.00 2.99 -10.16
CA GLY A 86 6.09 4.21 -10.95
C GLY A 86 6.59 3.98 -12.38
N GLY A 87 6.27 2.81 -12.95
CA GLY A 87 6.56 2.44 -14.34
C GLY A 87 7.69 1.43 -14.50
N GLY A 88 8.06 0.71 -13.46
CA GLY A 88 9.07 -0.35 -13.47
C GLY A 88 10.18 -0.17 -12.45
N ILE A 89 11.12 -1.09 -12.45
CA ILE A 89 12.23 -1.17 -11.51
C ILE A 89 13.37 -0.25 -11.98
N VAL A 90 13.84 0.61 -11.09
CA VAL A 90 14.97 1.53 -11.36
C VAL A 90 16.27 0.86 -10.90
N PRO A 91 17.32 0.78 -11.75
CA PRO A 91 18.63 0.30 -11.33
C PRO A 91 19.18 1.05 -10.11
N GLY A 92 19.79 0.32 -9.18
CA GLY A 92 20.33 0.90 -7.94
C GLY A 92 19.26 1.33 -6.93
N SER A 93 17.98 0.98 -7.13
CA SER A 93 16.90 1.29 -6.19
C SER A 93 16.85 0.28 -5.05
N ALA A 94 16.46 0.76 -3.86
CA ALA A 94 16.13 -0.05 -2.70
C ALA A 94 14.63 -0.02 -2.46
N ILE A 95 13.97 -1.16 -2.61
CA ILE A 95 12.50 -1.32 -2.59
C ILE A 95 12.13 -2.23 -1.44
N LEU A 96 11.22 -1.79 -0.57
CA LEU A 96 10.66 -2.59 0.51
C LEU A 96 9.27 -3.09 0.11
N ILE A 97 9.04 -4.40 0.17
CA ILE A 97 7.71 -5.01 0.07
C ILE A 97 7.29 -5.49 1.45
N GLY A 98 6.33 -4.78 2.04
CA GLY A 98 5.70 -5.12 3.31
C GLY A 98 4.38 -5.88 3.13
N GLY A 99 3.87 -6.42 4.22
CA GLY A 99 2.55 -7.07 4.25
C GLY A 99 2.46 -8.18 5.27
N ASN A 100 1.24 -8.61 5.55
CA ASN A 100 0.96 -9.69 6.49
C ASN A 100 1.65 -11.01 6.08
N PRO A 101 2.00 -11.89 7.04
CA PRO A 101 2.37 -13.27 6.70
C PRO A 101 1.27 -13.92 5.86
N GLY A 102 1.65 -14.67 4.82
CA GLY A 102 0.68 -15.30 3.91
C GLY A 102 0.08 -14.40 2.82
N ALA A 103 0.34 -13.09 2.81
CA ALA A 103 -0.16 -12.18 1.77
C ALA A 103 0.37 -12.51 0.35
N GLY A 104 1.51 -13.22 0.24
CA GLY A 104 2.08 -13.63 -1.05
C GLY A 104 3.32 -12.84 -1.49
N LYS A 105 3.97 -12.10 -0.57
CA LYS A 105 5.18 -11.31 -0.84
C LYS A 105 6.28 -12.13 -1.52
N SER A 106 6.69 -13.23 -0.90
CA SER A 106 7.72 -14.12 -1.44
C SER A 106 7.27 -14.80 -2.74
N THR A 107 5.96 -15.00 -2.94
CA THR A 107 5.41 -15.57 -4.17
C THR A 107 5.56 -14.60 -5.35
N VAL A 108 5.09 -13.38 -5.22
CA VAL A 108 5.18 -12.38 -6.31
C VAL A 108 6.64 -12.07 -6.65
N LEU A 109 7.52 -11.99 -5.64
CA LEU A 109 8.94 -11.74 -5.87
C LEU A 109 9.62 -12.95 -6.52
N LEU A 110 9.31 -14.18 -6.12
CA LEU A 110 9.87 -15.37 -6.78
C LEU A 110 9.46 -15.45 -8.25
N GLN A 111 8.19 -15.15 -8.57
CA GLN A 111 7.70 -15.05 -9.94
C GLN A 111 8.45 -13.98 -10.74
N THR A 112 8.59 -12.78 -10.17
CA THR A 112 9.36 -11.67 -10.76
C THR A 112 10.81 -12.09 -11.03
N MET A 113 11.48 -12.69 -10.03
CA MET A 113 12.88 -13.06 -10.14
C MET A 113 13.11 -14.18 -11.15
N CYS A 114 12.24 -15.20 -11.18
CA CYS A 114 12.30 -16.26 -12.21
C CYS A 114 12.10 -15.72 -13.62
N HIS A 115 11.19 -14.75 -13.78
CA HIS A 115 10.95 -14.08 -15.07
C HIS A 115 12.19 -13.27 -15.49
N LEU A 116 12.70 -12.41 -14.63
CA LEU A 116 13.85 -11.55 -14.93
C LEU A 116 15.14 -12.34 -15.13
N ALA A 117 15.32 -13.44 -14.42
CA ALA A 117 16.50 -14.31 -14.58
C ALA A 117 16.67 -14.87 -16.01
N GLN A 118 15.60 -14.89 -16.82
CA GLN A 118 15.70 -15.35 -18.21
C GLN A 118 16.51 -14.39 -19.09
N THR A 119 16.53 -13.10 -18.74
CA THR A 119 17.13 -12.03 -19.56
C THR A 119 18.26 -11.28 -18.89
N MET A 120 18.35 -11.31 -17.53
CA MET A 120 19.35 -10.56 -16.77
C MET A 120 19.86 -11.35 -15.56
N GLY A 121 20.97 -10.88 -14.97
CA GLY A 121 21.52 -11.46 -13.75
C GLY A 121 20.58 -11.21 -12.56
N ALA A 122 20.03 -12.25 -11.96
CA ALA A 122 19.15 -12.20 -10.82
C ALA A 122 19.66 -13.09 -9.67
N LEU A 123 19.60 -12.57 -8.42
CA LEU A 123 20.01 -13.27 -7.22
C LEU A 123 18.89 -13.22 -6.17
N TYR A 124 18.45 -14.38 -5.68
CA TYR A 124 17.47 -14.47 -4.60
C TYR A 124 18.16 -14.96 -3.33
N VAL A 125 18.17 -14.13 -2.31
CA VAL A 125 18.74 -14.44 -0.99
C VAL A 125 17.61 -14.78 -0.03
N THR A 126 17.68 -15.97 0.54
CA THR A 126 16.74 -16.44 1.57
C THR A 126 17.42 -16.60 2.91
N GLY A 127 16.84 -16.03 3.96
CA GLY A 127 17.30 -16.20 5.33
C GLY A 127 16.29 -16.95 6.22
N GLU A 128 15.06 -17.16 5.74
CA GLU A 128 13.99 -17.84 6.49
C GLU A 128 13.72 -19.24 5.96
N GLU A 129 13.71 -19.42 4.65
CA GLU A 129 13.41 -20.70 4.02
C GLU A 129 14.68 -21.35 3.47
N SER A 130 14.73 -22.67 3.50
CA SER A 130 15.80 -23.42 2.83
C SER A 130 15.71 -23.29 1.31
N LEU A 131 16.83 -23.47 0.63
CA LEU A 131 16.87 -23.47 -0.86
C LEU A 131 15.91 -24.50 -1.45
N GLN A 132 15.76 -25.66 -0.80
CA GLN A 132 14.83 -26.71 -1.23
C GLN A 132 13.37 -26.24 -1.15
N GLN A 133 12.98 -25.53 -0.08
CA GLN A 133 11.60 -25.01 0.07
C GLN A 133 11.27 -24.01 -1.01
N VAL A 134 12.19 -23.08 -1.31
CA VAL A 134 12.01 -22.11 -2.41
C VAL A 134 11.94 -22.81 -3.77
N ALA A 135 12.81 -23.80 -4.03
CA ALA A 135 12.80 -24.59 -5.25
C ALA A 135 11.50 -25.39 -5.43
N MET A 136 11.00 -26.01 -4.36
CA MET A 136 9.70 -26.71 -4.37
C MET A 136 8.55 -25.75 -4.71
N ARG A 137 8.57 -24.52 -4.16
CA ARG A 137 7.60 -23.49 -4.48
C ARG A 137 7.68 -23.09 -5.96
N ALA A 138 8.87 -22.82 -6.48
CA ALA A 138 9.08 -22.49 -7.90
C ALA A 138 8.54 -23.59 -8.84
N ASN A 139 8.82 -24.85 -8.52
CA ASN A 139 8.34 -26.00 -9.30
C ASN A 139 6.81 -26.13 -9.23
N ARG A 140 6.22 -26.00 -8.03
CA ARG A 140 4.75 -26.04 -7.86
C ARG A 140 4.05 -24.96 -8.69
N LEU A 141 4.65 -23.78 -8.78
CA LEU A 141 4.12 -22.65 -9.55
C LEU A 141 4.43 -22.75 -11.06
N GLY A 142 5.22 -23.73 -11.49
CA GLY A 142 5.62 -23.92 -12.88
C GLY A 142 6.50 -22.77 -13.42
N LEU A 143 7.37 -22.19 -12.56
CA LEU A 143 8.21 -21.07 -12.93
C LEU A 143 9.48 -21.50 -13.68
N PRO A 144 9.98 -20.70 -14.64
CA PRO A 144 11.27 -20.92 -15.26
C PRO A 144 12.39 -20.62 -14.25
N ASN A 145 12.93 -21.65 -13.62
CA ASN A 145 13.87 -21.51 -12.49
C ASN A 145 15.32 -21.90 -12.82
N ASP A 146 15.59 -22.23 -14.07
CA ASP A 146 16.88 -22.72 -14.55
C ASP A 146 18.02 -21.70 -14.47
N LYS A 147 17.73 -20.39 -14.47
CA LYS A 147 18.71 -19.32 -14.48
C LYS A 147 18.77 -18.48 -13.21
N LEU A 148 17.79 -18.63 -12.30
CA LEU A 148 17.76 -17.89 -11.05
C LEU A 148 18.84 -18.39 -10.10
N LYS A 149 19.77 -17.48 -9.70
CA LYS A 149 20.78 -17.79 -8.69
C LYS A 149 20.19 -17.64 -7.30
N MET A 150 20.51 -18.60 -6.43
CA MET A 150 19.99 -18.66 -5.06
C MET A 150 21.14 -18.62 -4.05
N LEU A 151 20.89 -17.95 -2.93
CA LEU A 151 21.83 -17.89 -1.79
C LEU A 151 21.04 -18.05 -0.50
N SER A 152 21.53 -18.90 0.41
CA SER A 152 21.03 -18.99 1.77
C SER A 152 22.09 -18.37 2.69
N GLU A 153 21.84 -17.15 3.16
CA GLU A 153 22.76 -16.38 4.01
C GLU A 153 21.98 -15.26 4.74
N THR A 154 22.47 -14.89 5.92
CA THR A 154 21.90 -13.84 6.75
C THR A 154 22.87 -12.71 7.08
N SER A 155 24.20 -12.88 6.89
CA SER A 155 25.19 -11.81 7.04
C SER A 155 25.15 -10.88 5.83
N VAL A 156 24.81 -9.61 6.06
CA VAL A 156 24.71 -8.60 4.99
C VAL A 156 26.05 -8.38 4.30
N GLU A 157 27.16 -8.39 5.04
CA GLU A 157 28.50 -8.25 4.50
C GLU A 157 28.86 -9.39 3.55
N THR A 158 28.55 -10.64 3.94
CA THR A 158 28.77 -11.84 3.12
C THR A 158 27.90 -11.79 1.86
N ILE A 159 26.62 -11.42 1.99
CA ILE A 159 25.70 -11.28 0.87
C ILE A 159 26.26 -10.26 -0.15
N CYS A 160 26.64 -9.07 0.31
CA CYS A 160 27.16 -8.03 -0.58
C CYS A 160 28.48 -8.44 -1.24
N HIS A 161 29.39 -9.09 -0.51
CA HIS A 161 30.64 -9.61 -1.07
C HIS A 161 30.39 -10.65 -2.18
N LEU A 162 29.48 -11.59 -1.97
CA LEU A 162 29.10 -12.57 -3.00
C LEU A 162 28.39 -11.92 -4.18
N ALA A 163 27.53 -10.93 -3.91
CA ALA A 163 26.86 -10.17 -4.96
C ALA A 163 27.85 -9.39 -5.86
N GLU A 164 28.95 -8.85 -5.31
CA GLU A 164 30.02 -8.22 -6.10
C GLU A 164 30.70 -9.19 -7.06
N GLN A 165 30.82 -10.47 -6.66
CA GLN A 165 31.38 -11.53 -7.52
C GLN A 165 30.40 -11.97 -8.61
N VAL A 166 29.12 -12.15 -8.23
CA VAL A 166 28.05 -12.63 -9.11
C VAL A 166 27.55 -11.55 -10.08
N LYS A 167 27.66 -10.27 -9.67
CA LYS A 167 27.23 -9.06 -10.40
C LYS A 167 25.79 -9.15 -10.90
N PRO A 168 24.81 -9.40 -10.00
CA PRO A 168 23.42 -9.41 -10.43
C PRO A 168 22.96 -7.98 -10.76
N GLN A 169 21.97 -7.83 -11.63
CA GLN A 169 21.30 -6.55 -11.89
C GLN A 169 20.14 -6.33 -10.93
N ILE A 170 19.61 -7.43 -10.38
CA ILE A 170 18.55 -7.41 -9.37
C ILE A 170 18.80 -8.47 -8.29
N MET A 171 18.45 -8.12 -7.04
CA MET A 171 18.57 -8.99 -5.88
C MET A 171 17.33 -8.92 -5.00
N VAL A 172 16.91 -10.03 -4.44
CA VAL A 172 15.86 -10.11 -3.41
C VAL A 172 16.49 -10.54 -2.09
N ILE A 173 16.06 -9.91 -0.99
CA ILE A 173 16.39 -10.26 0.40
C ILE A 173 15.10 -10.70 1.09
N ASP A 174 14.97 -11.99 1.40
CA ASP A 174 13.78 -12.59 1.98
C ASP A 174 14.10 -13.31 3.30
N SER A 175 13.88 -12.68 4.46
CA SER A 175 13.39 -11.33 4.74
C SER A 175 14.45 -10.47 5.43
N ILE A 176 14.23 -9.15 5.41
CA ILE A 176 15.13 -8.20 6.07
C ILE A 176 15.22 -8.40 7.58
N GLN A 177 14.20 -8.98 8.21
CA GLN A 177 14.12 -9.20 9.64
C GLN A 177 15.15 -10.20 10.17
N VAL A 178 15.56 -11.16 9.35
CA VAL A 178 16.54 -12.16 9.77
C VAL A 178 17.99 -11.79 9.40
N MET A 179 18.15 -10.68 8.65
CA MET A 179 19.47 -10.20 8.28
C MET A 179 20.18 -9.55 9.47
N HIS A 180 21.50 -9.67 9.49
CA HIS A 180 22.33 -9.05 10.50
C HIS A 180 23.60 -8.42 9.92
N VAL A 181 24.03 -7.36 10.58
CA VAL A 181 25.30 -6.65 10.34
C VAL A 181 26.20 -6.90 11.55
N ALA A 182 27.42 -7.33 11.31
CA ALA A 182 28.35 -7.77 12.38
C ALA A 182 28.69 -6.68 13.39
N ASP A 183 28.74 -5.42 12.96
CA ASP A 183 29.08 -4.28 13.81
C ASP A 183 27.95 -3.89 14.79
N VAL A 184 26.74 -4.41 14.62
CA VAL A 184 25.58 -4.12 15.45
C VAL A 184 25.37 -5.25 16.46
N GLN A 185 25.53 -4.96 17.76
CA GLN A 185 25.47 -5.98 18.82
C GLN A 185 24.07 -6.42 19.24
N SER A 186 23.02 -5.94 18.60
CA SER A 186 21.64 -6.36 18.88
C SER A 186 21.26 -7.65 18.13
N SER A 187 20.29 -8.38 18.63
CA SER A 187 19.83 -9.63 18.01
C SER A 187 19.22 -9.39 16.62
N PRO A 188 19.35 -10.34 15.68
CA PRO A 188 18.57 -10.31 14.43
C PRO A 188 17.07 -10.09 14.71
N GLY A 189 16.39 -9.33 13.86
CA GLY A 189 14.98 -8.95 14.03
C GLY A 189 14.75 -7.73 14.93
N SER A 190 15.76 -7.27 15.67
CA SER A 190 15.66 -6.00 16.39
C SER A 190 15.59 -4.80 15.41
N VAL A 191 14.93 -3.71 15.83
CA VAL A 191 14.80 -2.50 15.03
C VAL A 191 16.16 -1.96 14.58
N SER A 192 17.17 -2.01 15.46
CA SER A 192 18.54 -1.57 15.16
C SER A 192 19.20 -2.38 14.06
N GLN A 193 19.07 -3.72 14.13
CA GLN A 193 19.64 -4.62 13.10
C GLN A 193 18.92 -4.44 11.76
N VAL A 194 17.59 -4.40 11.77
CA VAL A 194 16.80 -4.24 10.54
C VAL A 194 17.11 -2.90 9.88
N ARG A 195 17.23 -1.82 10.67
CA ARG A 195 17.59 -0.49 10.16
C ARG A 195 18.99 -0.50 9.53
N GLU A 196 19.99 -1.04 10.23
CA GLU A 196 21.36 -1.02 9.74
C GLU A 196 21.56 -1.94 8.54
N ALA A 197 20.91 -3.12 8.55
CA ALA A 197 20.89 -4.02 7.40
C ALA A 197 20.29 -3.37 6.15
N ALA A 198 19.13 -2.71 6.30
CA ALA A 198 18.50 -2.00 5.19
C ALA A 198 19.33 -0.81 4.71
N ALA A 199 19.97 -0.06 5.63
CA ALA A 199 20.87 1.03 5.30
C ALA A 199 22.10 0.55 4.52
N TYR A 200 22.70 -0.57 4.95
CA TYR A 200 23.85 -1.18 4.28
C TYR A 200 23.48 -1.61 2.85
N LEU A 201 22.40 -2.36 2.71
CA LEU A 201 21.87 -2.83 1.42
C LEU A 201 21.50 -1.66 0.48
N THR A 202 20.95 -0.58 1.01
CA THR A 202 20.63 0.61 0.22
C THR A 202 21.89 1.31 -0.29
N ARG A 203 22.93 1.44 0.54
CA ARG A 203 24.23 1.98 0.10
C ARG A 203 24.83 1.09 -0.99
N PHE A 204 24.80 -0.22 -0.80
CA PHE A 204 25.28 -1.19 -1.78
C PHE A 204 24.53 -1.06 -3.11
N ALA A 205 23.19 -0.99 -3.09
CA ALA A 205 22.37 -0.77 -4.28
C ALA A 205 22.81 0.47 -5.06
N LYS A 206 22.99 1.61 -4.36
CA LYS A 206 23.39 2.88 -4.97
C LYS A 206 24.80 2.86 -5.56
N GLN A 207 25.72 2.15 -4.92
CA GLN A 207 27.11 2.06 -5.36
C GLN A 207 27.32 1.13 -6.55
N THR A 208 26.57 0.03 -6.58
CA THR A 208 26.74 -1.02 -7.59
C THR A 208 25.75 -0.93 -8.74
N GLY A 209 24.67 -0.17 -8.59
CA GLY A 209 23.56 -0.13 -9.55
C GLY A 209 22.61 -1.33 -9.46
N VAL A 210 22.79 -2.25 -8.51
CA VAL A 210 21.91 -3.39 -8.30
C VAL A 210 20.57 -2.92 -7.72
N ALA A 211 19.45 -3.28 -8.33
CA ALA A 211 18.15 -3.06 -7.74
C ALA A 211 17.88 -4.11 -6.66
N ILE A 212 17.47 -3.68 -5.46
CA ILE A 212 17.28 -4.59 -4.32
C ILE A 212 15.84 -4.53 -3.82
N PHE A 213 15.15 -5.66 -3.84
CA PHE A 213 13.91 -5.87 -3.11
C PHE A 213 14.19 -6.44 -1.73
N MET A 214 13.62 -5.83 -0.70
CA MET A 214 13.65 -6.30 0.68
C MET A 214 12.24 -6.71 1.09
N VAL A 215 12.06 -7.96 1.55
CA VAL A 215 10.79 -8.44 2.10
C VAL A 215 10.72 -8.05 3.57
N GLY A 216 9.61 -7.43 3.98
CA GLY A 216 9.33 -7.07 5.36
C GLY A 216 7.99 -7.59 5.85
N HIS A 217 7.91 -8.01 7.13
CA HIS A 217 6.66 -8.37 7.78
C HIS A 217 6.11 -7.17 8.56
N VAL A 218 4.78 -7.02 8.58
CA VAL A 218 4.10 -6.03 9.41
C VAL A 218 3.78 -6.59 10.80
N THR A 219 3.68 -5.71 11.78
CA THR A 219 3.16 -6.05 13.11
C THR A 219 1.64 -6.28 13.04
N LYS A 220 1.06 -6.87 14.11
CA LYS A 220 -0.39 -7.11 14.22
C LYS A 220 -1.24 -5.83 14.04
N ASP A 221 -0.67 -4.67 14.32
CA ASP A 221 -1.34 -3.37 14.17
C ASP A 221 -1.25 -2.80 12.73
N GLY A 222 -0.82 -3.61 11.76
CA GLY A 222 -0.66 -3.20 10.36
C GLY A 222 0.49 -2.23 10.13
N SER A 223 1.29 -1.92 11.16
CA SER A 223 2.53 -1.19 11.01
C SER A 223 3.66 -2.16 10.68
N LEU A 224 4.53 -1.83 9.74
CA LEU A 224 5.77 -2.58 9.54
C LEU A 224 6.55 -2.61 10.86
N ALA A 225 7.08 -3.72 11.33
CA ALA A 225 8.01 -3.76 12.45
C ALA A 225 9.26 -2.91 12.09
N GLY A 226 9.24 -1.62 12.47
CA GLY A 226 10.25 -0.65 12.11
C GLY A 226 10.08 0.13 10.79
N PRO A 227 8.85 0.36 10.21
CA PRO A 227 8.73 0.93 8.86
C PRO A 227 9.07 2.39 8.77
N LYS A 228 8.68 3.21 9.73
CA LYS A 228 9.08 4.62 9.78
C LYS A 228 10.58 4.80 9.81
N VAL A 229 11.30 3.84 10.39
CA VAL A 229 12.76 3.82 10.46
C VAL A 229 13.37 3.46 9.11
N LEU A 230 12.75 2.54 8.36
CA LEU A 230 13.21 2.13 7.03
C LEU A 230 12.84 3.13 5.94
N GLU A 231 11.72 3.83 6.07
CA GLU A 231 11.28 4.82 5.09
C GLU A 231 12.33 5.90 4.77
N HIS A 232 13.20 6.24 5.72
CA HIS A 232 14.24 7.23 5.47
C HIS A 232 15.38 6.70 4.59
N CYS A 233 15.70 5.42 4.63
CA CYS A 233 16.82 4.85 3.89
C CYS A 233 16.44 4.25 2.53
N ILE A 234 15.21 3.76 2.35
CA ILE A 234 14.75 3.14 1.11
C ILE A 234 14.17 4.16 0.11
N ASP A 235 14.11 3.78 -1.17
CA ASP A 235 13.59 4.65 -2.24
C ASP A 235 12.10 4.46 -2.48
N CYS A 236 11.62 3.22 -2.38
CA CYS A 236 10.23 2.85 -2.59
C CYS A 236 9.77 1.86 -1.51
N SER A 237 8.56 2.04 -1.00
CA SER A 237 7.91 1.06 -0.15
C SER A 237 6.51 0.77 -0.65
N VAL A 238 6.19 -0.51 -0.74
CA VAL A 238 4.89 -1.01 -1.17
C VAL A 238 4.36 -1.99 -0.14
N MET A 239 3.05 -1.98 0.06
CA MET A 239 2.35 -2.88 0.97
C MET A 239 1.47 -3.83 0.18
N LEU A 240 1.65 -5.12 0.42
CA LEU A 240 0.80 -6.17 -0.10
C LEU A 240 -0.22 -6.56 0.96
N ASP A 241 -1.47 -6.17 0.74
CA ASP A 241 -2.60 -6.43 1.62
C ASP A 241 -3.53 -7.49 1.03
N GLY A 242 -4.18 -8.22 1.90
CA GLY A 242 -5.19 -9.21 1.59
C GLY A 242 -5.30 -10.25 2.70
N ASP A 243 -6.53 -10.56 3.09
CA ASP A 243 -6.81 -11.58 4.08
C ASP A 243 -6.48 -12.97 3.53
N ALA A 244 -6.12 -13.90 4.44
CA ALA A 244 -5.75 -15.27 4.05
C ALA A 244 -6.85 -15.95 3.23
N ASP A 245 -8.10 -15.67 3.54
CA ASP A 245 -9.29 -16.24 2.91
C ASP A 245 -9.73 -15.49 1.63
N SER A 246 -9.19 -14.29 1.38
CA SER A 246 -9.49 -13.54 0.18
C SER A 246 -8.70 -14.07 -1.02
N ARG A 247 -9.38 -14.22 -2.16
CA ARG A 247 -8.74 -14.55 -3.44
C ARG A 247 -7.88 -13.40 -3.98
N TYR A 248 -8.22 -12.17 -3.64
CA TYR A 248 -7.59 -10.97 -4.17
C TYR A 248 -6.55 -10.40 -3.22
N ARG A 249 -5.54 -9.76 -3.80
CA ARG A 249 -4.48 -9.04 -3.10
C ARG A 249 -4.33 -7.67 -3.71
N THR A 250 -4.20 -6.66 -2.86
CA THR A 250 -3.92 -5.29 -3.29
C THR A 250 -2.48 -4.93 -2.94
N LEU A 251 -1.78 -4.35 -3.88
CA LEU A 251 -0.43 -3.82 -3.70
C LEU A 251 -0.50 -2.30 -3.73
N ARG A 252 -0.19 -1.64 -2.63
CA ARG A 252 -0.27 -0.19 -2.47
C ARG A 252 1.10 0.45 -2.28
N GLY A 253 1.40 1.49 -3.05
CA GLY A 253 2.59 2.30 -2.87
C GLY A 253 2.43 3.28 -1.69
N HIS A 254 3.34 3.21 -0.71
CA HIS A 254 3.37 4.13 0.43
C HIS A 254 4.42 5.22 0.28
N LYS A 255 5.57 4.86 -0.30
CA LYS A 255 6.64 5.78 -0.63
C LYS A 255 7.17 5.45 -2.01
N ASN A 256 7.41 6.47 -2.83
CA ASN A 256 8.03 6.29 -4.14
C ASN A 256 8.82 7.55 -4.53
N ARG A 257 10.15 7.43 -4.64
CA ARG A 257 11.02 8.50 -5.13
C ARG A 257 11.04 8.60 -6.65
N PHE A 258 10.48 7.62 -7.34
CA PHE A 258 10.56 7.48 -8.79
C PHE A 258 9.22 7.72 -9.51
N GLY A 259 8.15 7.94 -8.76
CA GLY A 259 6.81 8.11 -9.31
C GLY A 259 5.78 8.53 -8.28
N ALA A 260 4.52 8.42 -8.65
CA ALA A 260 3.40 8.73 -7.77
C ALA A 260 3.36 7.79 -6.56
N VAL A 261 2.88 8.29 -5.43
CA VAL A 261 2.54 7.51 -4.24
C VAL A 261 1.05 7.12 -4.29
N ASN A 262 0.65 6.17 -3.46
CA ASN A 262 -0.72 5.66 -3.36
C ASN A 262 -1.24 4.95 -4.61
N GLU A 263 -0.35 4.59 -5.55
CA GLU A 263 -0.74 3.72 -6.65
C GLU A 263 -1.21 2.36 -6.13
N LEU A 264 -2.26 1.83 -6.76
CA LEU A 264 -2.85 0.55 -6.42
C LEU A 264 -2.66 -0.45 -7.57
N GLY A 265 -2.02 -1.58 -7.26
CA GLY A 265 -1.97 -2.77 -8.08
C GLY A 265 -2.91 -3.85 -7.52
N VAL A 266 -3.55 -4.61 -8.39
CA VAL A 266 -4.50 -5.66 -7.99
C VAL A 266 -4.11 -7.00 -8.59
N PHE A 267 -4.03 -8.00 -7.72
CA PHE A 267 -3.67 -9.37 -8.06
C PHE A 267 -4.73 -10.34 -7.56
N ALA A 268 -4.83 -11.48 -8.23
CA ALA A 268 -5.54 -12.66 -7.74
C ALA A 268 -4.54 -13.74 -7.35
N MET A 269 -4.73 -14.34 -6.17
CA MET A 269 -3.99 -15.53 -5.77
C MET A 269 -4.62 -16.76 -6.40
N THR A 270 -3.82 -17.55 -7.12
CA THR A 270 -4.24 -18.78 -7.77
C THR A 270 -3.33 -19.94 -7.39
N ASP A 271 -3.68 -21.15 -7.78
CA ASP A 271 -2.83 -22.34 -7.68
C ASP A 271 -1.47 -22.19 -8.38
N ARG A 272 -1.44 -21.34 -9.42
CA ARG A 272 -0.23 -21.00 -10.19
C ARG A 272 0.45 -19.70 -9.73
N GLY A 273 0.13 -19.22 -8.51
CA GLY A 273 0.69 -18.02 -7.94
C GLY A 273 -0.16 -16.76 -8.16
N MET A 274 0.50 -15.62 -8.09
CA MET A 274 -0.12 -14.30 -8.26
C MET A 274 -0.37 -14.04 -9.74
N ARG A 275 -1.58 -13.59 -10.09
CA ARG A 275 -1.96 -13.13 -11.42
C ARG A 275 -2.51 -11.73 -11.37
N GLU A 276 -2.15 -10.93 -12.33
CA GLU A 276 -2.69 -9.57 -12.47
C GLU A 276 -4.18 -9.61 -12.78
N VAL A 277 -4.91 -8.67 -12.22
CA VAL A 277 -6.31 -8.45 -12.53
C VAL A 277 -6.42 -7.31 -13.54
N SER A 278 -6.78 -7.63 -14.76
CA SER A 278 -6.89 -6.66 -15.86
C SER A 278 -8.01 -5.64 -15.66
N ASN A 279 -9.09 -6.06 -15.01
CA ASN A 279 -10.22 -5.20 -14.66
C ASN A 279 -10.51 -5.26 -13.15
N PRO A 280 -9.81 -4.46 -12.33
CA PRO A 280 -10.04 -4.45 -10.88
C PRO A 280 -11.45 -4.03 -10.48
N SER A 281 -12.08 -3.12 -11.24
CA SER A 281 -13.45 -2.68 -10.96
C SER A 281 -14.45 -3.84 -10.96
N ALA A 282 -14.25 -4.86 -11.79
CA ALA A 282 -15.12 -6.04 -11.80
C ALA A 282 -15.08 -6.86 -10.48
N ILE A 283 -14.02 -6.70 -9.68
CA ILE A 283 -13.90 -7.38 -8.39
C ILE A 283 -14.70 -6.68 -7.30
N PHE A 284 -14.76 -5.36 -7.39
CA PHE A 284 -15.36 -4.49 -6.37
C PHE A 284 -16.83 -4.19 -6.66
N LEU A 285 -17.42 -4.88 -7.65
CA LEU A 285 -18.82 -4.80 -8.02
C LEU A 285 -19.49 -6.15 -7.79
N SER A 286 -20.51 -6.18 -6.93
CA SER A 286 -21.36 -7.34 -6.70
C SER A 286 -22.58 -7.24 -7.60
N ARG A 287 -22.43 -7.48 -8.91
CA ARG A 287 -23.56 -7.47 -9.84
C ARG A 287 -24.41 -8.72 -9.66
N GLY A 288 -25.47 -8.61 -8.85
CA GLY A 288 -26.56 -9.58 -8.82
C GLY A 288 -27.48 -9.45 -10.04
N GLU A 289 -28.35 -10.44 -10.26
CA GLU A 289 -29.38 -10.38 -11.32
C GLU A 289 -30.53 -9.44 -10.94
N GLU A 290 -30.69 -9.14 -9.65
CA GLU A 290 -31.79 -8.33 -9.13
C GLU A 290 -31.30 -7.00 -8.56
N ASN A 291 -32.12 -5.95 -8.72
CA ASN A 291 -31.90 -4.67 -8.05
C ASN A 291 -32.17 -4.84 -6.55
N THR A 292 -31.18 -4.51 -5.73
CA THR A 292 -31.28 -4.57 -4.27
C THR A 292 -31.30 -3.17 -3.67
N SER A 293 -32.10 -2.97 -2.61
CA SER A 293 -32.07 -1.73 -1.85
C SER A 293 -30.73 -1.62 -1.06
N GLY A 294 -30.25 -0.39 -0.90
CA GLY A 294 -29.05 -0.12 -0.12
C GLY A 294 -27.73 -0.32 -0.85
N SER A 295 -27.73 -0.64 -2.15
CA SER A 295 -26.51 -0.77 -2.93
C SER A 295 -26.37 0.33 -3.99
N VAL A 296 -25.18 0.93 -4.09
CA VAL A 296 -24.86 1.93 -5.11
C VAL A 296 -23.38 1.83 -5.50
N VAL A 297 -23.10 2.11 -6.77
CA VAL A 297 -21.72 2.16 -7.27
C VAL A 297 -21.23 3.60 -7.30
N MET A 298 -19.98 3.77 -6.87
CA MET A 298 -19.23 5.02 -6.99
C MET A 298 -17.92 4.82 -7.74
N VAL A 299 -17.31 5.91 -8.16
CA VAL A 299 -15.94 5.90 -8.70
C VAL A 299 -15.02 6.58 -7.70
N ILE A 300 -14.07 5.82 -7.16
CA ILE A 300 -12.98 6.34 -6.34
C ILE A 300 -11.75 6.62 -7.20
N TRP A 301 -10.84 7.45 -6.69
CA TRP A 301 -9.57 7.74 -7.34
C TRP A 301 -8.43 7.15 -6.51
N GLU A 302 -7.77 6.12 -7.05
CA GLU A 302 -6.65 5.45 -6.40
C GLU A 302 -5.36 5.66 -7.20
N GLY A 303 -4.43 6.41 -6.61
CA GLY A 303 -3.20 6.80 -7.29
C GLY A 303 -3.49 7.61 -8.55
N THR A 304 -3.25 7.03 -9.71
CA THR A 304 -3.48 7.66 -11.02
C THR A 304 -4.66 7.10 -11.77
N ARG A 305 -5.46 6.22 -11.19
CA ARG A 305 -6.60 5.61 -11.90
C ARG A 305 -7.91 5.67 -11.12
N PRO A 306 -9.03 5.83 -11.84
CA PRO A 306 -10.35 5.62 -11.30
C PRO A 306 -10.65 4.12 -11.12
N LEU A 307 -11.37 3.77 -10.04
CA LEU A 307 -11.88 2.44 -9.77
C LEU A 307 -13.36 2.52 -9.40
N LEU A 308 -14.16 1.62 -9.95
CA LEU A 308 -15.54 1.49 -9.53
C LEU A 308 -15.61 0.59 -8.30
N VAL A 309 -16.34 1.06 -7.30
CA VAL A 309 -16.50 0.37 -6.02
C VAL A 309 -17.96 0.44 -5.62
N GLU A 310 -18.49 -0.68 -5.16
CA GLU A 310 -19.85 -0.77 -4.63
C GLU A 310 -19.86 -0.46 -3.14
N ILE A 311 -20.78 0.43 -2.74
CA ILE A 311 -21.11 0.71 -1.35
C ILE A 311 -22.44 0.04 -1.05
N GLN A 312 -22.48 -0.71 0.03
CA GLN A 312 -23.68 -1.35 0.54
C GLN A 312 -24.05 -0.75 1.91
N ALA A 313 -25.28 -0.41 2.10
CA ALA A 313 -25.84 0.07 3.34
C ALA A 313 -27.02 -0.78 3.77
N LEU A 314 -27.10 -1.09 5.06
CA LEU A 314 -28.26 -1.70 5.70
C LEU A 314 -28.74 -0.79 6.81
N VAL A 315 -29.99 -0.40 6.74
CA VAL A 315 -30.67 0.39 7.77
C VAL A 315 -31.86 -0.43 8.26
N ASP A 316 -31.91 -0.69 9.57
CA ASP A 316 -32.98 -1.47 10.19
C ASP A 316 -33.34 -0.89 11.54
N TYR A 317 -34.55 -1.15 12.01
CA TYR A 317 -34.99 -0.67 13.31
C TYR A 317 -34.19 -1.29 14.46
N SER A 318 -33.68 -0.46 15.40
CA SER A 318 -32.89 -0.95 16.52
C SER A 318 -33.76 -1.60 17.58
N GLN A 319 -33.69 -2.93 17.69
CA GLN A 319 -34.45 -3.71 18.66
C GLN A 319 -34.01 -3.54 20.10
N GLN A 320 -32.79 -3.04 20.34
CA GLN A 320 -32.16 -2.96 21.67
C GLN A 320 -32.19 -1.57 22.29
N GLY A 321 -32.81 -0.59 21.66
CA GLY A 321 -32.90 0.78 22.16
C GLY A 321 -31.60 1.57 22.17
N ASN A 322 -30.49 0.99 21.71
CA ASN A 322 -29.18 1.62 21.55
C ASN A 322 -28.67 1.39 20.11
N PRO A 323 -28.98 2.30 19.19
CA PRO A 323 -28.70 2.13 17.77
C PRO A 323 -27.19 1.98 17.46
N ARG A 324 -26.86 0.95 16.70
CA ARG A 324 -25.48 0.66 16.28
C ARG A 324 -25.12 1.43 15.02
N ARG A 325 -23.89 1.86 14.94
CA ARG A 325 -23.29 2.52 13.77
C ARG A 325 -22.02 1.78 13.43
N VAL A 326 -22.00 1.04 12.32
CA VAL A 326 -20.84 0.24 11.91
C VAL A 326 -20.46 0.62 10.48
N ALA A 327 -19.20 0.92 10.28
CA ALA A 327 -18.65 1.22 8.97
C ALA A 327 -17.44 0.31 8.69
N VAL A 328 -17.51 -0.42 7.58
CA VAL A 328 -16.41 -1.27 7.08
C VAL A 328 -15.94 -0.70 5.75
N GLY A 329 -14.66 -0.44 5.64
CA GLY A 329 -14.08 0.15 4.43
C GLY A 329 -14.21 1.68 4.32
N THR A 330 -14.90 2.35 5.26
CA THR A 330 -14.97 3.81 5.35
C THR A 330 -14.81 4.28 6.80
N GLU A 331 -14.58 5.58 7.01
CA GLU A 331 -14.34 6.13 8.34
C GLU A 331 -15.65 6.28 9.13
N GLN A 332 -15.69 5.73 10.35
CA GLN A 332 -16.89 5.75 11.20
C GLN A 332 -17.30 7.17 11.63
N ASN A 333 -16.34 8.04 11.89
CA ASN A 333 -16.64 9.44 12.24
C ASN A 333 -17.28 10.17 11.05
N ARG A 334 -16.87 9.89 9.82
CA ARG A 334 -17.49 10.46 8.63
C ARG A 334 -18.92 10.01 8.49
N LEU A 335 -19.21 8.72 8.70
CA LEU A 335 -20.58 8.20 8.71
C LEU A 335 -21.47 8.95 9.72
N ALA A 336 -20.97 9.19 10.95
CA ALA A 336 -21.73 9.91 11.96
C ALA A 336 -22.07 11.35 11.52
N ILE A 337 -21.13 12.05 10.90
CA ILE A 337 -21.34 13.39 10.32
C ILE A 337 -22.40 13.35 9.22
N LEU A 338 -22.31 12.41 8.30
CA LEU A 338 -23.24 12.28 7.19
C LEU A 338 -24.66 11.95 7.65
N LEU A 339 -24.83 11.14 8.69
CA LEU A 339 -26.14 10.88 9.30
C LEU A 339 -26.75 12.15 9.90
N ALA A 340 -25.96 13.01 10.52
CA ALA A 340 -26.43 14.29 11.02
C ALA A 340 -26.86 15.24 9.88
N VAL A 341 -26.10 15.28 8.78
CA VAL A 341 -26.46 16.03 7.56
C VAL A 341 -27.76 15.49 6.95
N LEU A 342 -27.89 14.17 6.85
CA LEU A 342 -29.08 13.52 6.31
C LEU A 342 -30.34 13.87 7.13
N HIS A 343 -30.23 13.83 8.46
CA HIS A 343 -31.30 14.26 9.34
C HIS A 343 -31.68 15.73 9.12
N ARG A 344 -30.68 16.64 9.14
CA ARG A 344 -30.93 18.08 9.09
C ARG A 344 -31.40 18.58 7.72
N HIS A 345 -30.80 18.05 6.65
CA HIS A 345 -30.97 18.56 5.29
C HIS A 345 -31.68 17.58 4.34
N GLY A 346 -31.70 16.30 4.66
CA GLY A 346 -32.46 15.28 3.93
C GLY A 346 -33.83 14.98 4.54
N GLY A 347 -34.12 15.50 5.75
CA GLY A 347 -35.39 15.26 6.44
C GLY A 347 -35.60 13.82 6.92
N LEU A 348 -34.58 12.98 6.91
CA LEU A 348 -34.67 11.57 7.29
C LEU A 348 -34.05 11.36 8.69
N GLN A 349 -34.89 10.87 9.63
CA GLN A 349 -34.48 10.61 10.98
C GLN A 349 -34.09 9.15 11.16
N MET A 350 -32.83 8.91 11.51
CA MET A 350 -32.27 7.58 11.74
C MET A 350 -31.78 7.37 13.17
N ALA A 351 -32.36 8.14 14.12
CA ALA A 351 -31.91 8.09 15.52
C ALA A 351 -32.20 6.74 16.19
N ASP A 352 -33.26 6.07 15.77
CA ASP A 352 -33.76 4.76 16.24
C ASP A 352 -33.37 3.60 15.32
N GLN A 353 -32.56 3.83 14.30
CA GLN A 353 -32.14 2.83 13.31
C GLN A 353 -30.73 2.33 13.58
N ASP A 354 -30.51 1.03 13.48
CA ASP A 354 -29.18 0.45 13.29
C ASP A 354 -28.71 0.74 11.86
N VAL A 355 -27.46 1.18 11.71
CA VAL A 355 -26.88 1.53 10.42
C VAL A 355 -25.58 0.77 10.22
N PHE A 356 -25.51 0.00 9.15
CA PHE A 356 -24.34 -0.74 8.73
C PHE A 356 -23.95 -0.29 7.33
N VAL A 357 -22.66 -0.01 7.13
CA VAL A 357 -22.08 0.34 5.82
C VAL A 357 -20.92 -0.59 5.53
N ASN A 358 -20.86 -1.09 4.31
CA ASN A 358 -19.79 -1.94 3.84
C ASN A 358 -19.33 -1.50 2.45
N VAL A 359 -18.02 -1.37 2.28
CA VAL A 359 -17.39 -1.20 0.97
C VAL A 359 -17.00 -2.57 0.45
N VAL A 360 -17.55 -2.94 -0.71
CA VAL A 360 -17.32 -4.27 -1.29
C VAL A 360 -15.87 -4.47 -1.69
N GLY A 361 -15.35 -5.69 -1.51
CA GLY A 361 -14.00 -6.08 -1.91
C GLY A 361 -12.88 -5.66 -0.95
N GLY A 362 -13.22 -5.13 0.24
CA GLY A 362 -12.24 -4.80 1.29
C GLY A 362 -11.39 -3.56 0.97
N VAL A 363 -11.79 -2.75 0.00
CA VAL A 363 -11.13 -1.47 -0.31
C VAL A 363 -11.45 -0.46 0.77
N LYS A 364 -10.43 0.30 1.21
CA LYS A 364 -10.62 1.43 2.13
C LYS A 364 -10.84 2.71 1.33
N VAL A 365 -12.03 3.29 1.45
CA VAL A 365 -12.38 4.56 0.82
C VAL A 365 -12.17 5.69 1.84
N ALA A 366 -11.13 6.48 1.63
CA ALA A 366 -10.77 7.60 2.50
C ALA A 366 -11.15 8.97 1.91
N GLU A 367 -11.54 9.03 0.65
CA GLU A 367 -11.88 10.28 -0.03
C GLU A 367 -13.32 10.71 0.21
N THR A 368 -13.54 12.01 0.34
CA THR A 368 -14.86 12.61 0.56
C THR A 368 -15.81 12.50 -0.63
N SER A 369 -15.32 12.13 -1.79
CA SER A 369 -16.15 11.86 -2.99
C SER A 369 -17.17 10.74 -2.78
N ALA A 370 -16.99 9.88 -1.76
CA ALA A 370 -17.90 8.80 -1.37
C ALA A 370 -19.16 9.29 -0.64
N ASP A 371 -19.17 10.50 -0.13
CA ASP A 371 -20.22 10.98 0.78
C ASP A 371 -21.61 10.87 0.17
N LEU A 372 -21.76 11.37 -1.04
CA LEU A 372 -23.06 11.36 -1.72
C LEU A 372 -23.53 9.93 -2.01
N ALA A 373 -22.64 9.06 -2.48
CA ALA A 373 -22.95 7.66 -2.72
C ALA A 373 -23.38 6.94 -1.43
N LEU A 374 -22.70 7.23 -0.33
CA LEU A 374 -23.00 6.66 0.99
C LEU A 374 -24.37 7.09 1.47
N LEU A 375 -24.74 8.37 1.32
CA LEU A 375 -26.05 8.87 1.65
C LEU A 375 -27.15 8.28 0.76
N VAL A 376 -26.90 8.14 -0.53
CA VAL A 376 -27.85 7.54 -1.48
C VAL A 376 -28.09 6.06 -1.14
N ALA A 377 -27.04 5.30 -0.79
CA ALA A 377 -27.18 3.92 -0.35
C ALA A 377 -28.02 3.80 0.95
N LEU A 378 -27.74 4.68 1.93
CA LEU A 378 -28.50 4.73 3.18
C LEU A 378 -29.98 5.03 2.96
N VAL A 379 -30.29 6.01 2.11
CA VAL A 379 -31.67 6.38 1.78
C VAL A 379 -32.39 5.27 1.04
N SER A 380 -31.72 4.63 0.09
CA SER A 380 -32.23 3.47 -0.63
C SER A 380 -32.60 2.33 0.33
N SER A 381 -31.71 1.98 1.26
CA SER A 381 -31.96 0.97 2.28
C SER A 381 -33.09 1.36 3.23
N PHE A 382 -33.09 2.60 3.72
CA PHE A 382 -34.12 3.10 4.65
C PHE A 382 -35.55 3.12 4.05
N ARG A 383 -35.65 3.44 2.75
CA ARG A 383 -36.92 3.46 2.01
C ARG A 383 -37.31 2.11 1.43
N ASP A 384 -36.41 1.12 1.52
CA ASP A 384 -36.50 -0.17 0.82
C ASP A 384 -36.80 0.01 -0.69
N GLN A 385 -36.11 0.96 -1.31
CA GLN A 385 -36.22 1.29 -2.73
C GLN A 385 -34.93 0.94 -3.47
N PRO A 386 -34.94 -0.11 -4.31
CA PRO A 386 -33.77 -0.48 -5.10
C PRO A 386 -33.35 0.61 -6.05
N LEU A 387 -32.03 0.79 -6.20
CA LEU A 387 -31.44 1.69 -7.19
C LEU A 387 -31.11 0.95 -8.49
N SER A 388 -31.05 1.69 -9.58
CA SER A 388 -30.64 1.11 -10.87
C SER A 388 -29.19 0.63 -10.81
N GLN A 389 -28.92 -0.58 -11.29
CA GLN A 389 -27.56 -1.13 -11.42
C GLN A 389 -26.69 -0.37 -12.43
N GLU A 390 -27.29 0.47 -13.27
CA GLU A 390 -26.60 1.33 -14.23
C GLU A 390 -26.31 2.73 -13.66
N LEU A 391 -26.60 2.96 -12.36
CA LEU A 391 -26.38 4.23 -11.68
C LEU A 391 -25.01 4.27 -11.01
N VAL A 392 -24.28 5.35 -11.22
CA VAL A 392 -23.09 5.71 -10.45
C VAL A 392 -23.29 7.03 -9.74
N VAL A 393 -22.80 7.14 -8.51
CA VAL A 393 -22.98 8.35 -7.68
C VAL A 393 -21.62 8.74 -7.08
N PHE A 394 -21.29 10.02 -7.09
CA PHE A 394 -20.16 10.56 -6.33
C PHE A 394 -20.35 12.06 -6.04
N GLY A 395 -19.71 12.54 -4.98
CA GLY A 395 -19.74 13.94 -4.58
C GLY A 395 -19.41 14.10 -3.10
N GLU A 396 -18.72 15.18 -2.74
CA GLU A 396 -18.52 15.54 -1.34
C GLU A 396 -19.77 16.24 -0.80
N VAL A 397 -20.14 15.92 0.44
CA VAL A 397 -21.30 16.54 1.10
C VAL A 397 -20.81 17.40 2.26
N GLY A 398 -21.12 18.69 2.19
CA GLY A 398 -20.81 19.65 3.26
C GLY A 398 -21.86 19.63 4.39
N LEU A 399 -21.49 20.24 5.52
CA LEU A 399 -22.34 20.29 6.72
C LEU A 399 -23.65 21.06 6.52
N SER A 400 -23.71 21.95 5.52
CA SER A 400 -24.93 22.70 5.17
C SER A 400 -25.79 21.97 4.13
N GLY A 401 -25.46 20.72 3.81
CA GLY A 401 -26.17 19.90 2.82
C GLY A 401 -25.84 20.26 1.38
N GLU A 402 -24.83 21.10 1.15
CA GLU A 402 -24.34 21.42 -0.18
C GLU A 402 -23.52 20.24 -0.77
N ILE A 403 -23.65 20.03 -2.08
CA ILE A 403 -22.86 19.05 -2.81
C ILE A 403 -21.68 19.76 -3.48
N ARG A 404 -20.48 19.40 -3.06
CA ARG A 404 -19.22 20.00 -3.52
C ARG A 404 -18.58 19.19 -4.63
N PRO A 405 -17.89 19.87 -5.58
CA PRO A 405 -17.16 19.19 -6.63
C PRO A 405 -16.01 18.36 -6.09
N VAL A 406 -15.73 17.29 -6.81
CA VAL A 406 -14.60 16.40 -6.50
C VAL A 406 -13.56 16.47 -7.63
N PRO A 407 -12.29 16.18 -7.34
CA PRO A 407 -11.24 16.12 -8.36
C PRO A 407 -11.55 15.06 -9.41
N SER A 408 -11.13 15.30 -10.66
CA SER A 408 -11.23 14.36 -11.78
C SER A 408 -12.66 13.86 -12.06
N GLY A 409 -13.67 14.73 -11.86
CA GLY A 409 -15.07 14.34 -12.00
C GLY A 409 -15.42 13.82 -13.41
N GLN A 410 -14.86 14.41 -14.47
CA GLN A 410 -15.11 13.96 -15.85
C GLN A 410 -14.51 12.58 -16.11
N GLU A 411 -13.28 12.35 -15.66
CA GLU A 411 -12.59 11.07 -15.81
C GLU A 411 -13.33 9.95 -15.06
N ARG A 412 -13.91 10.25 -13.90
CA ARG A 412 -14.77 9.31 -13.14
C ARG A 412 -15.99 8.92 -13.94
N ILE A 413 -16.66 9.86 -14.59
CA ILE A 413 -17.84 9.58 -15.41
C ILE A 413 -17.46 8.77 -16.66
N ILE A 414 -16.35 9.13 -17.32
CA ILE A 414 -15.85 8.40 -18.49
C ILE A 414 -15.53 6.95 -18.12
N GLU A 415 -14.92 6.73 -16.96
CA GLU A 415 -14.62 5.37 -16.51
C GLU A 415 -15.90 4.57 -16.22
N ALA A 416 -16.90 5.18 -15.57
CA ALA A 416 -18.20 4.55 -15.37
C ALA A 416 -18.86 4.16 -16.71
N ALA A 417 -18.84 5.06 -17.71
CA ALA A 417 -19.37 4.78 -19.03
C ALA A 417 -18.69 3.59 -19.73
N LYS A 418 -17.34 3.46 -19.62
CA LYS A 418 -16.59 2.30 -20.14
C LYS A 418 -17.03 0.98 -19.52
N HIS A 419 -17.51 1.01 -18.28
CA HIS A 419 -17.99 -0.16 -17.55
C HIS A 419 -19.51 -0.42 -17.72
N GLY A 420 -20.17 0.31 -18.63
CA GLY A 420 -21.55 0.09 -19.00
C GLY A 420 -22.58 0.77 -18.11
N PHE A 421 -22.15 1.71 -17.25
CA PHE A 421 -23.08 2.57 -16.52
C PHE A 421 -23.69 3.60 -17.48
N LYS A 422 -24.96 3.92 -17.26
CA LYS A 422 -25.72 4.81 -18.15
C LYS A 422 -26.21 6.07 -17.46
N ARG A 423 -26.17 6.12 -16.13
CA ARG A 423 -26.68 7.24 -15.33
C ARG A 423 -25.70 7.63 -14.24
N ALA A 424 -25.46 8.93 -14.07
CA ALA A 424 -24.55 9.46 -13.05
C ALA A 424 -25.23 10.62 -12.29
N ILE A 425 -25.24 10.55 -10.95
CA ILE A 425 -25.60 11.66 -10.07
C ILE A 425 -24.31 12.24 -9.48
N VAL A 426 -24.03 13.51 -9.84
CA VAL A 426 -22.74 14.14 -9.56
C VAL A 426 -22.91 15.59 -9.13
N PRO A 427 -21.90 16.22 -8.49
CA PRO A 427 -21.93 17.65 -8.24
C PRO A 427 -22.12 18.43 -9.54
N ILE A 428 -22.94 19.48 -9.52
CA ILE A 428 -23.22 20.31 -10.71
C ILE A 428 -21.96 20.83 -11.39
N ALA A 429 -20.92 21.15 -10.61
CA ALA A 429 -19.64 21.63 -11.13
C ALA A 429 -18.81 20.54 -11.81
N ASN A 430 -19.13 19.26 -11.61
CA ASN A 430 -18.48 18.12 -12.27
C ASN A 430 -19.22 17.67 -13.54
N VAL A 431 -20.37 18.27 -13.87
CA VAL A 431 -21.10 17.94 -15.10
C VAL A 431 -20.23 18.30 -16.31
N PRO A 432 -19.99 17.35 -17.23
CA PRO A 432 -19.19 17.59 -18.42
C PRO A 432 -19.79 18.67 -19.31
N LYS A 433 -18.94 19.55 -19.84
CA LYS A 433 -19.38 20.57 -20.84
C LYS A 433 -19.86 19.93 -22.15
N LYS A 434 -19.30 18.78 -22.50
CA LYS A 434 -19.72 17.99 -23.69
C LYS A 434 -20.37 16.71 -23.19
N PRO A 435 -21.55 16.34 -23.72
CA PRO A 435 -22.20 15.08 -23.37
C PRO A 435 -21.25 13.89 -23.58
N ILE A 436 -21.32 12.94 -22.65
CA ILE A 436 -20.62 11.66 -22.77
C ILE A 436 -21.63 10.69 -23.41
N GLU A 437 -21.26 10.07 -24.51
CA GLU A 437 -22.12 9.14 -25.25
C GLU A 437 -22.58 8.00 -24.35
N GLY A 438 -23.89 7.74 -24.33
CA GLY A 438 -24.49 6.68 -23.54
C GLY A 438 -24.61 6.96 -22.04
N MET A 439 -24.30 8.19 -21.57
CA MET A 439 -24.33 8.55 -20.15
C MET A 439 -25.26 9.76 -19.91
N GLU A 440 -26.33 9.53 -19.14
CA GLU A 440 -27.14 10.61 -18.55
C GLU A 440 -26.47 11.15 -17.30
N VAL A 441 -26.07 12.43 -17.30
CA VAL A 441 -25.39 13.05 -16.15
C VAL A 441 -26.30 14.05 -15.48
N ILE A 442 -26.68 13.79 -14.23
CA ILE A 442 -27.55 14.62 -13.41
C ILE A 442 -26.68 15.40 -12.43
N GLY A 443 -26.61 16.71 -12.62
CA GLY A 443 -25.88 17.60 -11.74
C GLY A 443 -26.74 18.08 -10.56
N VAL A 444 -26.26 17.89 -9.34
CA VAL A 444 -26.97 18.29 -8.11
C VAL A 444 -26.16 19.34 -7.33
N LYS A 445 -26.86 20.26 -6.62
CA LYS A 445 -26.24 21.32 -5.82
C LYS A 445 -26.41 21.07 -4.33
N LYS A 446 -27.51 20.43 -3.94
CA LYS A 446 -27.88 20.14 -2.56
C LYS A 446 -28.25 18.68 -2.41
N LEU A 447 -28.19 18.20 -1.18
CA LEU A 447 -28.62 16.85 -0.86
C LEU A 447 -30.10 16.62 -1.23
N SER A 448 -30.99 17.61 -1.00
CA SER A 448 -32.38 17.55 -1.41
C SER A 448 -32.55 17.22 -2.89
N ASP A 449 -31.79 17.90 -3.76
CA ASP A 449 -31.84 17.71 -5.21
C ASP A 449 -31.46 16.27 -5.59
N ALA A 450 -30.46 15.72 -4.90
CA ALA A 450 -30.02 14.33 -5.13
C ALA A 450 -31.08 13.31 -4.69
N LEU A 451 -31.82 13.59 -3.61
CA LEU A 451 -32.86 12.70 -3.09
C LEU A 451 -34.17 12.75 -3.89
N GLU A 452 -34.40 13.82 -4.68
CA GLU A 452 -35.55 13.99 -5.56
C GLU A 452 -35.41 13.22 -6.88
N VAL A 453 -34.16 12.94 -7.30
CA VAL A 453 -33.88 12.27 -8.59
C VAL A 453 -33.61 10.77 -8.45
N LEU A 454 -33.70 10.23 -7.21
CA LEU A 454 -33.61 8.80 -6.93
C LEU A 454 -34.97 8.14 -7.22
#